data_f8af1920949ee9d9719378cd1923dad7
#
_entry.id   f8af1920949ee9d9719378cd1923dad7
#
_cell.length_a   1.000
_cell.length_b   1.000
_cell.length_c   1.000
_cell.angle_alpha   90.00
_cell.angle_beta   90.00
_cell.angle_gamma   90.00
#
_symmetry.space_group_name_H-M   'P 1'
#
loop_
_entity.id
_entity.type
_entity.pdbx_description
1 polymer ?
#
loop_
_entity_poly.entity_id
_entity_poly.type
_entity_poly.pdbx_seq_one_letter_code
_entity_poly.pdbx_strand_id
1 'polypeptide(L)'
;HLSIDDLKYPEYGWHTYDYRHPAVIDGVYYSHNFPSGVMGTAISGENMARALVNKNKVSCTVGHSHLLDYAIAAKPSGKKIMGLSAGCYLTHREKYAYNTQRLWWSGLIVKRNVKGGEYDIETVHISEVKKRYGRRS
;
A
#
# COMPACT_ATOMS: atom_id res chain seq x y z
N HIS A 1 -17.38 -1.06 23.65
CA HIS A 1 -16.16 -0.62 22.98
C HIS A 1 -15.53 -1.86 22.35
N LEU A 2 -15.62 -2.01 21.03
CA LEU A 2 -14.97 -3.12 20.33
C LEU A 2 -13.46 -2.90 20.33
N SER A 3 -12.70 -3.88 20.77
CA SER A 3 -11.26 -3.92 20.67
C SER A 3 -10.82 -4.80 19.48
N ILE A 4 -9.56 -4.72 19.09
CA ILE A 4 -9.01 -5.60 18.05
C ILE A 4 -9.06 -7.08 18.48
N ASP A 5 -9.00 -7.33 19.78
CA ASP A 5 -9.05 -8.70 20.34
C ASP A 5 -10.43 -9.34 20.15
N ASP A 6 -11.51 -8.52 20.09
CA ASP A 6 -12.86 -8.98 19.83
C ASP A 6 -13.02 -9.56 18.42
N LEU A 7 -12.12 -9.18 17.48
CA LEU A 7 -12.11 -9.67 16.10
C LEU A 7 -11.48 -11.05 15.96
N LYS A 8 -10.79 -11.54 17.00
CA LYS A 8 -10.26 -12.91 17.09
C LYS A 8 -9.40 -13.34 15.91
N TYR A 9 -8.68 -12.41 15.29
CA TYR A 9 -7.84 -12.67 14.12
C TYR A 9 -6.93 -13.90 14.23
N PRO A 10 -6.23 -14.14 15.38
CA PRO A 10 -5.39 -15.32 15.53
C PRO A 10 -6.17 -16.66 15.45
N GLU A 11 -7.42 -16.69 15.92
CA GLU A 11 -8.28 -17.90 15.84
C GLU A 11 -8.59 -18.30 14.39
N TYR A 12 -8.55 -17.31 13.47
CA TYR A 12 -8.73 -17.51 12.04
C TYR A 12 -7.42 -17.63 11.26
N GLY A 13 -6.29 -17.76 11.94
CA GLY A 13 -4.98 -17.91 11.31
C GLY A 13 -4.37 -16.61 10.75
N TRP A 14 -4.88 -15.45 11.16
CA TRP A 14 -4.33 -14.16 10.76
C TRP A 14 -3.20 -13.74 11.68
N HIS A 15 -2.12 -13.24 11.10
CA HIS A 15 -1.07 -12.55 11.83
C HIS A 15 -1.39 -11.06 11.90
N THR A 16 -1.43 -10.51 13.10
CA THR A 16 -1.65 -9.08 13.33
C THR A 16 -0.34 -8.39 13.67
N TYR A 17 -0.18 -7.16 13.20
CA TYR A 17 0.97 -6.31 13.48
C TYR A 17 0.49 -5.03 14.15
N ASP A 18 1.26 -4.52 15.10
CA ASP A 18 0.99 -3.21 15.70
C ASP A 18 0.98 -2.13 14.59
N TYR A 19 0.07 -1.19 14.70
CA TYR A 19 -0.12 -0.09 13.73
C TYR A 19 1.18 0.66 13.39
N ARG A 20 2.10 0.75 14.35
CA ARG A 20 3.38 1.46 14.21
C ARG A 20 4.54 0.59 13.74
N HIS A 21 4.34 -0.71 13.63
CA HIS A 21 5.37 -1.66 13.21
C HIS A 21 5.07 -2.20 11.82
N PRO A 22 5.90 -1.89 10.82
CA PRO A 22 5.72 -2.45 9.49
C PRO A 22 5.83 -3.97 9.50
N ALA A 23 4.93 -4.65 8.81
CA ALA A 23 5.11 -6.04 8.47
C ALA A 23 6.21 -6.17 7.39
N VAL A 24 7.15 -7.09 7.58
CA VAL A 24 8.20 -7.34 6.60
C VAL A 24 7.98 -8.72 5.98
N ILE A 25 7.71 -8.75 4.69
CA ILE A 25 7.47 -9.98 3.94
C ILE A 25 8.37 -9.95 2.69
N ASP A 26 9.21 -10.97 2.53
CA ASP A 26 10.14 -11.13 1.42
C ASP A 26 10.99 -9.86 1.11
N GLY A 27 11.34 -9.11 2.16
CA GLY A 27 12.15 -7.89 2.07
C GLY A 27 11.37 -6.63 1.69
N VAL A 28 10.05 -6.70 1.60
CA VAL A 28 9.16 -5.55 1.43
C VAL A 28 8.52 -5.18 2.77
N TYR A 29 8.56 -3.91 3.12
CA TYR A 29 7.97 -3.33 4.32
C TYR A 29 6.56 -2.84 4.02
N TYR A 30 5.57 -3.34 4.73
CA TYR A 30 4.16 -2.98 4.59
C TYR A 30 3.68 -2.20 5.80
N SER A 31 3.06 -1.07 5.58
CA SER A 31 2.40 -0.27 6.62
C SER A 31 1.24 0.53 6.03
N HIS A 32 0.30 0.95 6.86
CA HIS A 32 -0.73 1.89 6.42
C HIS A 32 -0.09 3.19 5.91
N ASN A 33 0.90 3.71 6.63
CA ASN A 33 1.76 4.82 6.22
C ASN A 33 3.17 4.68 6.83
N PHE A 34 4.11 5.49 6.35
CA PHE A 34 5.41 5.67 6.99
C PHE A 34 5.56 7.12 7.44
N PRO A 35 6.04 7.35 8.66
CA PRO A 35 6.27 8.69 9.16
C PRO A 35 7.47 9.35 8.45
N SER A 36 7.42 10.65 8.33
CA SER A 36 8.47 11.49 7.77
C SER A 36 8.91 12.56 8.75
N GLY A 37 10.22 12.72 8.90
CA GLY A 37 10.80 13.76 9.75
C GLY A 37 10.51 13.58 11.25
N VAL A 38 10.96 14.55 12.04
CA VAL A 38 10.85 14.54 13.51
C VAL A 38 9.41 14.62 13.98
N MET A 39 8.54 15.27 13.21
CA MET A 39 7.12 15.45 13.55
C MET A 39 6.25 14.19 13.31
N GLY A 40 6.82 13.14 12.69
CA GLY A 40 6.10 11.90 12.46
C GLY A 40 4.91 11.99 11.49
N THR A 41 4.84 13.05 10.68
CA THR A 41 3.78 13.21 9.67
C THR A 41 3.89 12.11 8.62
N ALA A 42 2.75 11.57 8.19
CA ALA A 42 2.74 10.57 7.12
C ALA A 42 3.36 11.10 5.82
N ILE A 43 4.17 10.28 5.15
CA ILE A 43 4.65 10.59 3.81
C ILE A 43 3.44 10.72 2.89
N SER A 44 3.31 11.83 2.18
CA SER A 44 2.18 12.17 1.32
C SER A 44 2.63 12.91 0.05
N GLY A 45 1.70 13.25 -0.81
CA GLY A 45 1.92 13.98 -2.06
C GLY A 45 1.73 13.10 -3.30
N GLU A 46 1.73 13.71 -4.48
CA GLU A 46 1.49 13.04 -5.76
C GLU A 46 2.58 12.02 -6.12
N ASN A 47 3.84 12.29 -5.78
CA ASN A 47 4.98 11.41 -6.04
C ASN A 47 5.35 10.59 -4.80
N MET A 48 4.36 9.97 -4.19
CA MET A 48 4.49 9.29 -2.90
C MET A 48 5.48 8.13 -2.93
N ALA A 49 5.42 7.31 -3.98
CA ALA A 49 6.32 6.15 -4.11
C ALA A 49 7.80 6.57 -4.17
N ARG A 50 8.10 7.66 -4.86
CA ARG A 50 9.46 8.21 -4.89
C ARG A 50 9.90 8.73 -3.53
N ALA A 51 9.00 9.43 -2.82
CA ALA A 51 9.28 9.90 -1.47
C ALA A 51 9.51 8.73 -0.49
N LEU A 52 8.73 7.65 -0.60
CA LEU A 52 8.88 6.44 0.19
C LEU A 52 10.28 5.84 0.07
N VAL A 53 10.74 5.55 -1.16
CA VAL A 53 12.07 4.95 -1.36
C VAL A 53 13.21 5.88 -0.97
N ASN A 54 13.06 7.17 -1.19
CA ASN A 54 14.08 8.16 -0.84
C ASN A 54 14.24 8.34 0.66
N LYS A 55 13.16 8.26 1.43
CA LYS A 55 13.18 8.44 2.90
C LYS A 55 13.50 7.15 3.63
N ASN A 56 12.85 6.06 3.26
CA ASN A 56 12.98 4.79 3.98
C ASN A 56 14.20 3.95 3.55
N LYS A 57 14.72 4.15 2.33
CA LYS A 57 15.87 3.40 1.78
C LYS A 57 15.68 1.88 1.73
N VAL A 58 14.43 1.43 1.77
CA VAL A 58 14.00 0.03 1.65
C VAL A 58 12.80 -0.07 0.71
N SER A 59 12.51 -1.28 0.23
CA SER A 59 11.28 -1.53 -0.51
C SER A 59 10.09 -1.45 0.44
N CYS A 60 9.09 -0.63 0.09
CA CYS A 60 7.95 -0.40 0.96
C CYS A 60 6.65 -0.19 0.19
N THR A 61 5.55 -0.52 0.84
CA THR A 61 4.20 -0.42 0.31
C THR A 61 3.27 0.21 1.35
N VAL A 62 2.47 1.17 0.89
CA VAL A 62 1.47 1.87 1.71
C VAL A 62 0.12 1.92 1.00
N GLY A 63 -0.96 2.14 1.78
CA GLY A 63 -2.33 2.30 1.28
C GLY A 63 -2.99 3.64 1.60
N HIS A 64 -2.38 4.47 2.41
CA HIS A 64 -2.95 5.65 3.05
C HIS A 64 -3.52 6.71 2.08
N SER A 65 -2.82 6.99 1.00
CA SER A 65 -3.16 8.11 0.11
C SER A 65 -4.26 7.80 -0.91
N HIS A 66 -4.65 6.55 -1.05
CA HIS A 66 -5.56 6.06 -2.09
C HIS A 66 -5.06 6.28 -3.54
N LEU A 67 -3.84 6.77 -3.72
CA LEU A 67 -3.21 6.94 -5.03
C LEU A 67 -2.50 5.66 -5.45
N LEU A 68 -2.52 5.36 -6.74
CA LEU A 68 -1.60 4.39 -7.31
C LEU A 68 -0.35 5.13 -7.77
N ASP A 69 0.77 4.85 -7.13
CA ASP A 69 2.07 5.38 -7.52
C ASP A 69 3.15 4.33 -7.27
N TYR A 70 4.10 4.24 -8.20
CA TYR A 70 5.14 3.23 -8.20
C TYR A 70 6.48 3.82 -8.59
N ALA A 71 7.51 3.51 -7.84
CA ALA A 71 8.85 3.99 -8.10
C ALA A 71 9.92 2.95 -7.80
N ILE A 72 10.94 2.92 -8.64
CA ILE A 72 12.17 2.14 -8.43
C ILE A 72 13.32 3.11 -8.17
N ALA A 73 14.14 2.78 -7.18
CA ALA A 73 15.40 3.44 -6.92
C ALA A 73 16.51 2.38 -6.78
N ALA A 74 17.75 2.76 -7.11
CA ALA A 74 18.91 1.91 -6.92
C ALA A 74 19.71 2.39 -5.71
N LYS A 75 20.23 1.44 -4.93
CA LYS A 75 21.26 1.70 -3.92
C LYS A 75 22.64 1.69 -4.57
N PRO A 76 23.65 2.33 -3.97
CA PRO A 76 25.04 2.26 -4.45
C PRO A 76 25.56 0.81 -4.59
N SER A 77 25.02 -0.13 -3.81
CA SER A 77 25.31 -1.57 -3.90
C SER A 77 24.77 -2.24 -5.17
N GLY A 78 24.05 -1.51 -6.03
CA GLY A 78 23.35 -2.05 -7.18
C GLY A 78 21.99 -2.69 -6.87
N LYS A 79 21.64 -2.87 -5.59
CA LYS A 79 20.34 -3.42 -5.18
C LYS A 79 19.23 -2.41 -5.50
N LYS A 80 18.16 -2.87 -6.12
CA LYS A 80 16.96 -2.07 -6.35
C LYS A 80 16.08 -2.04 -5.10
N ILE A 81 15.39 -0.94 -4.90
CA ILE A 81 14.34 -0.76 -3.91
C ILE A 81 13.10 -0.19 -4.57
N MET A 82 11.94 -0.62 -4.12
CA MET A 82 10.67 -0.36 -4.78
C MET A 82 9.68 0.29 -3.82
N GLY A 83 9.16 1.44 -4.21
CA GLY A 83 8.10 2.14 -3.48
C GLY A 83 6.77 1.91 -4.17
N LEU A 84 5.73 1.67 -3.40
CA LEU A 84 4.38 1.49 -3.90
C LEU A 84 3.37 2.16 -2.97
N SER A 85 2.55 3.04 -3.53
CA SER A 85 1.27 3.45 -2.99
C SER A 85 0.21 2.63 -3.70
N ALA A 86 -0.54 1.80 -2.97
CA ALA A 86 -1.31 0.69 -3.55
C ALA A 86 -2.74 1.07 -3.95
N GLY A 87 -3.09 2.37 -3.88
CA GLY A 87 -4.48 2.78 -4.14
C GLY A 87 -5.43 2.39 -3.01
N CYS A 88 -6.69 2.15 -3.37
CA CYS A 88 -7.74 1.74 -2.45
C CYS A 88 -8.64 0.67 -3.08
N TYR A 89 -9.60 0.18 -2.31
CA TYR A 89 -10.65 -0.74 -2.79
C TYR A 89 -12.05 -0.14 -2.59
N LEU A 90 -12.15 1.18 -2.79
CA LEU A 90 -13.40 1.92 -2.63
C LEU A 90 -14.12 2.05 -3.96
N THR A 91 -15.44 1.92 -3.93
CA THR A 91 -16.31 2.06 -5.11
C THR A 91 -17.30 3.21 -4.98
N HIS A 92 -17.35 3.86 -3.82
CA HIS A 92 -18.19 5.02 -3.52
C HIS A 92 -17.35 6.30 -3.43
N ARG A 93 -18.02 7.42 -3.47
CA ARG A 93 -17.40 8.75 -3.32
C ARG A 93 -17.49 9.20 -1.87
N GLU A 94 -16.37 9.71 -1.35
CA GLU A 94 -16.29 10.30 -0.03
C GLU A 94 -16.43 11.81 -0.10
N LYS A 95 -17.37 12.37 0.66
CA LYS A 95 -17.65 13.80 0.64
C LYS A 95 -16.44 14.66 1.06
N TYR A 96 -15.65 14.18 2.01
CA TYR A 96 -14.46 14.88 2.50
C TYR A 96 -13.30 14.95 1.48
N ALA A 97 -13.31 14.08 0.48
CA ALA A 97 -12.21 13.93 -0.48
C ALA A 97 -12.46 14.63 -1.83
N TYR A 98 -13.36 15.58 -1.87
CA TYR A 98 -13.98 16.21 -3.04
C TYR A 98 -13.05 16.36 -4.27
N ASN A 99 -11.90 17.03 -4.15
CA ASN A 99 -11.00 17.26 -5.27
C ASN A 99 -9.93 16.15 -5.40
N THR A 100 -9.45 15.61 -4.30
CA THR A 100 -8.38 14.60 -4.29
C THR A 100 -8.87 13.25 -4.80
N GLN A 101 -10.16 12.96 -4.67
CA GLN A 101 -10.76 11.70 -5.11
C GLN A 101 -10.64 11.45 -6.63
N ARG A 102 -10.44 12.49 -7.42
CA ARG A 102 -10.19 12.35 -8.87
C ARG A 102 -8.89 11.60 -9.17
N LEU A 103 -7.94 11.62 -8.24
CA LEU A 103 -6.65 10.97 -8.34
C LEU A 103 -6.65 9.56 -7.72
N TRP A 104 -7.74 9.17 -7.04
CA TRP A 104 -7.82 7.87 -6.40
C TRP A 104 -7.89 6.75 -7.44
N TRP A 105 -7.14 5.72 -7.19
CA TRP A 105 -7.19 4.50 -7.98
C TRP A 105 -7.76 3.37 -7.14
N SER A 106 -8.77 2.69 -7.67
CA SER A 106 -9.43 1.56 -6.98
C SER A 106 -9.15 0.26 -7.72
N GLY A 107 -8.64 -0.72 -6.99
CA GLY A 107 -8.30 -2.01 -7.57
C GLY A 107 -7.51 -2.91 -6.66
N LEU A 108 -6.88 -3.91 -7.24
CA LEU A 108 -6.00 -4.87 -6.58
C LEU A 108 -4.59 -4.75 -7.17
N ILE A 109 -3.61 -4.92 -6.30
CA ILE A 109 -2.20 -5.05 -6.68
C ILE A 109 -1.78 -6.51 -6.46
N VAL A 110 -1.21 -7.10 -7.48
CA VAL A 110 -0.56 -8.41 -7.39
C VAL A 110 0.93 -8.22 -7.55
N LYS A 111 1.70 -8.70 -6.59
CA LYS A 111 3.15 -8.77 -6.66
C LYS A 111 3.56 -10.19 -7.00
N ARG A 112 4.35 -10.34 -8.04
CA ARG A 112 4.87 -11.64 -8.47
C ARG A 112 6.39 -11.69 -8.30
N ASN A 113 6.94 -12.87 -8.17
CA ASN A 113 8.39 -13.10 -8.10
C ASN A 113 9.07 -12.27 -7.00
N VAL A 114 8.39 -12.09 -5.85
CA VAL A 114 8.91 -11.26 -4.76
C VAL A 114 10.16 -11.93 -4.18
N LYS A 115 11.28 -11.21 -4.22
CA LYS A 115 12.55 -11.71 -3.69
C LYS A 115 13.43 -10.55 -3.20
N GLY A 116 13.76 -10.54 -1.92
CA GLY A 116 14.67 -9.55 -1.34
C GLY A 116 14.21 -8.10 -1.50
N GLY A 117 12.90 -7.88 -1.62
CA GLY A 117 12.30 -6.56 -1.79
C GLY A 117 12.10 -6.12 -3.25
N GLU A 118 12.53 -6.91 -4.23
CA GLU A 118 12.22 -6.70 -5.65
C GLU A 118 11.01 -7.56 -6.04
N TYR A 119 10.18 -7.09 -6.97
CA TYR A 119 9.00 -7.81 -7.46
C TYR A 119 8.50 -7.26 -8.79
N ASP A 120 7.74 -8.08 -9.51
CA ASP A 120 6.94 -7.65 -10.65
C ASP A 120 5.59 -7.16 -10.14
N ILE A 121 5.07 -6.07 -10.73
CA ILE A 121 3.79 -5.49 -10.35
C ILE A 121 2.74 -5.73 -11.44
N GLU A 122 1.56 -6.19 -11.01
CA GLU A 122 0.36 -6.26 -11.84
C GLU A 122 -0.75 -5.47 -11.15
N THR A 123 -1.44 -4.61 -11.89
CA THR A 123 -2.56 -3.82 -11.40
C THR A 123 -3.85 -4.30 -12.02
N VAL A 124 -4.88 -4.56 -11.21
CA VAL A 124 -6.21 -4.96 -11.67
C VAL A 124 -7.23 -3.95 -11.19
N HIS A 125 -7.69 -3.09 -12.09
CA HIS A 125 -8.67 -2.06 -11.76
C HIS A 125 -10.00 -2.67 -11.27
N ILE A 126 -10.68 -1.98 -10.36
CA ILE A 126 -11.92 -2.47 -9.71
C ILE A 126 -13.02 -2.80 -10.72
N SER A 127 -13.07 -2.12 -11.86
CA SER A 127 -14.03 -2.44 -12.93
C SER A 127 -13.80 -3.83 -13.52
N GLU A 128 -12.55 -4.25 -13.66
CA GLU A 128 -12.21 -5.58 -14.16
C GLU A 128 -12.53 -6.65 -13.11
N VAL A 129 -12.29 -6.37 -11.84
CA VAL A 129 -12.68 -7.25 -10.74
C VAL A 129 -14.21 -7.45 -10.73
N LYS A 130 -14.97 -6.35 -10.85
CA LYS A 130 -16.43 -6.41 -10.93
C LYS A 130 -16.93 -7.19 -12.15
N LYS A 131 -16.29 -7.02 -13.29
CA LYS A 131 -16.64 -7.74 -14.52
C LYS A 131 -16.47 -9.25 -14.38
N ARG A 132 -15.37 -9.69 -13.73
CA ARG A 132 -15.04 -11.11 -13.57
C ARG A 132 -15.82 -11.78 -12.45
N TYR A 133 -16.00 -11.09 -11.32
CA TYR A 133 -16.47 -11.67 -10.06
C TYR A 133 -17.71 -10.99 -9.49
N GLY A 134 -18.18 -9.89 -10.10
CA GLY A 134 -19.41 -9.21 -9.68
C GLY A 134 -20.62 -10.11 -9.90
N ARG A 135 -21.60 -10.02 -8.99
CA ARG A 135 -22.89 -10.68 -9.22
C ARG A 135 -23.51 -10.12 -10.49
N ARG A 136 -23.88 -10.98 -11.43
CA ARG A 136 -24.76 -10.62 -12.53
C ARG A 136 -26.12 -10.31 -11.92
N SER A 137 -26.53 -9.05 -11.91
CA SER A 137 -27.89 -8.63 -11.56
C SER A 137 -28.84 -9.04 -12.68
#